data_d7bc5f2db38f938c85a03e0a04289d8d
#
_entry.id   d7bc5f2db38f938c85a03e0a04289d8d
#
_cell.length_a   1.000
_cell.length_b   1.000
_cell.length_c   1.000
_cell.angle_alpha   90.00
_cell.angle_beta   90.00
_cell.angle_gamma   90.00
#
_symmetry.space_group_name_H-M   'P 1'
#
loop_
_entity.id
_entity.type
_entity.pdbx_description
1 polymer ?
#
loop_
_entity_poly.entity_id
_entity_poly.type
_entity_poly.pdbx_seq_one_letter_code
_entity_poly.pdbx_strand_id
1 'polypeptide(L)'
;MENLFTYGTLRPGCPNADLLELGSASKPRYESATAQGLALYANYSGSFPYARPHPGRSIRGTLVTFTTEQWSKAHPLLDALEGYDPQRPGQGHYLRRLWLVSTDSERRTLAWIYLAGPRIALEPERLIRSGDWLEREPSPTRF
;
A
#
# COMPACT_ATOMS: atom_id res chain seq x y z
N MET A 1 -16.49 2.77 9.88
CA MET A 1 -15.12 3.25 9.60
C MET A 1 -14.41 2.29 8.67
N GLU A 2 -13.56 2.81 7.83
CA GLU A 2 -12.82 2.00 6.87
C GLU A 2 -11.31 2.18 7.07
N ASN A 3 -10.58 1.10 6.91
CA ASN A 3 -9.14 1.09 7.11
C ASN A 3 -8.43 0.81 5.79
N LEU A 4 -7.34 1.54 5.54
CA LEU A 4 -6.45 1.32 4.41
C LEU A 4 -5.03 1.16 4.93
N PHE A 5 -4.33 0.13 4.49
CA PHE A 5 -2.91 -0.02 4.77
C PHE A 5 -2.12 0.45 3.56
N THR A 6 -1.29 1.48 3.75
CA THR A 6 -0.44 2.03 2.70
C THR A 6 1.01 1.68 2.98
N TYR A 7 1.75 1.29 1.96
CA TYR A 7 3.14 0.87 2.14
C TYR A 7 4.11 1.58 1.19
N GLY A 8 3.62 2.54 0.40
CA GLY A 8 4.42 3.22 -0.62
C GLY A 8 4.17 4.73 -0.66
N THR A 9 3.86 5.25 -1.84
CA THR A 9 3.79 6.69 -2.10
C THR A 9 2.62 7.39 -1.41
N LEU A 10 1.66 6.66 -0.86
CA LEU A 10 0.55 7.22 -0.09
C LEU A 10 0.87 7.40 1.40
N ARG A 11 2.03 6.94 1.86
CA ARG A 11 2.42 7.10 3.28
C ARG A 11 2.64 8.58 3.58
N PRO A 12 2.40 9.03 4.84
CA PRO A 12 2.64 10.43 5.22
C PRO A 12 4.04 10.89 4.81
N GLY A 13 4.10 12.08 4.21
CA GLY A 13 5.36 12.64 3.72
C GLY A 13 5.79 12.15 2.34
N CYS A 14 5.05 11.24 1.72
CA CYS A 14 5.37 10.71 0.40
C CYS A 14 4.59 11.44 -0.70
N PRO A 15 4.99 11.29 -1.99
CA PRO A 15 4.46 12.14 -3.07
C PRO A 15 2.95 12.15 -3.24
N ASN A 16 2.26 11.04 -2.95
CA ASN A 16 0.82 10.95 -3.18
C ASN A 16 -0.01 10.99 -1.88
N ALA A 17 0.62 11.33 -0.76
CA ALA A 17 -0.06 11.31 0.54
C ALA A 17 -1.29 12.20 0.60
N ASP A 18 -1.29 13.32 -0.12
CA ASP A 18 -2.41 14.28 -0.10
C ASP A 18 -3.71 13.68 -0.63
N LEU A 19 -3.65 12.64 -1.45
CA LEU A 19 -4.86 11.99 -1.97
C LEU A 19 -5.73 11.40 -0.86
N LEU A 20 -5.14 11.06 0.29
CA LEU A 20 -5.87 10.50 1.42
C LEU A 20 -6.77 11.53 2.10
N GLU A 21 -6.53 12.81 1.87
CA GLU A 21 -7.21 13.89 2.56
C GLU A 21 -8.08 14.76 1.64
N LEU A 22 -8.12 14.45 0.35
CA LEU A 22 -8.88 15.23 -0.60
C LEU A 22 -10.40 15.16 -0.34
N GLY A 23 -11.04 16.30 -0.42
CA GLY A 23 -12.48 16.38 -0.30
C GLY A 23 -13.02 16.26 1.12
N SER A 24 -12.17 16.21 2.13
CA SER A 24 -12.59 16.15 3.53
C SER A 24 -12.04 17.33 4.31
N ALA A 25 -12.86 17.90 5.19
CA ALA A 25 -12.46 18.99 6.08
C ALA A 25 -11.61 18.47 7.25
N SER A 26 -11.73 17.18 7.58
CA SER A 26 -10.98 16.56 8.66
C SER A 26 -10.03 15.51 8.11
N LYS A 27 -8.92 15.30 8.80
CA LYS A 27 -7.92 14.30 8.42
C LYS A 27 -8.31 12.93 8.92
N PRO A 28 -7.99 11.87 8.18
CA PRO A 28 -8.11 10.51 8.71
C PRO A 28 -7.05 10.29 9.80
N ARG A 29 -7.19 9.20 10.54
CA ARG A 29 -6.22 8.82 11.56
C ARG A 29 -5.11 7.98 10.94
N TYR A 30 -3.88 8.22 11.38
CA TYR A 30 -2.69 7.51 10.89
C TYR A 30 -2.02 6.77 12.02
N GLU A 31 -1.55 5.57 11.76
CA GLU A 31 -0.90 4.73 12.75
C GLU A 31 0.10 3.81 12.04
N SER A 32 1.32 3.71 12.56
CA SER A 32 2.30 2.79 12.00
C SER A 32 1.84 1.35 12.19
N ALA A 33 2.05 0.52 11.18
CA ALA A 33 1.53 -0.83 11.17
C ALA A 33 2.41 -1.77 10.34
N THR A 34 2.16 -3.07 10.51
CA THR A 34 2.84 -4.14 9.79
C THR A 34 1.81 -5.10 9.21
N ALA A 35 2.01 -5.52 7.98
CA ALA A 35 1.23 -6.56 7.34
C ALA A 35 2.07 -7.82 7.17
N GLN A 36 1.62 -8.92 7.77
CA GLN A 36 2.31 -10.20 7.69
C GLN A 36 1.95 -10.95 6.42
N GLY A 37 2.85 -11.79 5.96
CA GLY A 37 2.58 -12.65 4.81
C GLY A 37 2.68 -11.95 3.47
N LEU A 38 3.40 -10.85 3.41
CA LEU A 38 3.60 -10.06 2.19
C LEU A 38 5.07 -9.76 1.99
N ALA A 39 5.49 -9.70 0.73
CA ALA A 39 6.80 -9.21 0.33
C ALA A 39 6.63 -7.94 -0.50
N LEU A 40 7.64 -7.08 -0.45
CA LEU A 40 7.64 -5.79 -1.13
C LEU A 40 8.69 -5.79 -2.23
N TYR A 41 8.31 -5.32 -3.41
CA TYR A 41 9.19 -5.25 -4.57
C TYR A 41 9.15 -3.85 -5.16
N ALA A 42 10.31 -3.31 -5.53
CA ALA A 42 10.34 -2.08 -6.31
C ALA A 42 9.89 -2.37 -7.75
N ASN A 43 9.19 -1.42 -8.37
CA ASN A 43 8.94 -1.53 -9.79
C ASN A 43 10.26 -1.32 -10.55
N TYR A 44 10.27 -1.55 -11.87
CA TYR A 44 11.51 -1.51 -12.65
C TYR A 44 12.21 -0.15 -12.62
N SER A 45 11.47 0.94 -12.47
CA SER A 45 12.06 2.28 -12.38
C SER A 45 12.47 2.65 -10.96
N GLY A 46 12.06 1.87 -9.95
CA GLY A 46 12.34 2.18 -8.55
C GLY A 46 11.49 3.29 -7.96
N SER A 47 10.44 3.74 -8.67
CA SER A 47 9.65 4.90 -8.26
C SER A 47 8.49 4.56 -7.34
N PHE A 48 8.05 3.30 -7.32
CA PHE A 48 6.99 2.86 -6.42
C PHE A 48 7.08 1.35 -6.19
N PRO A 49 6.46 0.86 -5.08
CA PRO A 49 6.52 -0.57 -4.75
C PRO A 49 5.27 -1.31 -5.16
N TYR A 50 5.42 -2.63 -5.25
CA TYR A 50 4.33 -3.60 -5.29
C TYR A 50 4.45 -4.54 -4.11
N ALA A 51 3.32 -4.93 -3.53
CA ALA A 51 3.26 -5.99 -2.51
C ALA A 51 2.59 -7.22 -3.10
N ARG A 52 3.09 -8.38 -2.71
CA ARG A 52 2.52 -9.67 -3.14
C ARG A 52 2.57 -10.66 -1.99
N PRO A 53 1.58 -11.57 -1.85
CA PRO A 53 1.62 -12.58 -0.81
C PRO A 53 2.91 -13.39 -0.85
N HIS A 54 3.53 -13.54 0.31
CA HIS A 54 4.77 -14.28 0.47
C HIS A 54 4.87 -14.75 1.93
N PRO A 55 4.62 -16.03 2.21
CA PRO A 55 4.70 -16.54 3.57
C PRO A 55 6.08 -16.30 4.19
N GLY A 56 6.09 -15.91 5.45
CA GLY A 56 7.33 -15.68 6.19
C GLY A 56 7.93 -14.28 6.06
N ARG A 57 7.34 -13.42 5.23
CA ARG A 57 7.77 -12.02 5.14
C ARG A 57 6.70 -11.09 5.67
N SER A 58 7.11 -9.87 6.00
CA SER A 58 6.20 -8.83 6.44
C SER A 58 6.62 -7.50 5.84
N ILE A 59 5.67 -6.58 5.75
CA ILE A 59 5.95 -5.23 5.23
C ILE A 59 5.47 -4.18 6.21
N ARG A 60 6.22 -3.08 6.26
CA ARG A 60 5.89 -1.92 7.09
C ARG A 60 5.08 -0.93 6.29
N GLY A 61 4.19 -0.24 6.97
CA GLY A 61 3.38 0.78 6.34
C GLY A 61 2.64 1.60 7.37
N THR A 62 1.57 2.23 6.90
CA THR A 62 0.72 3.09 7.72
C THR A 62 -0.72 2.62 7.59
N LEU A 63 -1.36 2.41 8.73
CA LEU A 63 -2.80 2.18 8.78
C LEU A 63 -3.50 3.51 8.81
N VAL A 64 -4.36 3.74 7.83
CA VAL A 64 -5.17 4.96 7.72
C VAL A 64 -6.60 4.60 8.00
N THR A 65 -7.18 5.23 9.02
CA THR A 65 -8.57 4.98 9.41
C THR A 65 -9.43 6.17 9.00
N PHE A 66 -10.38 5.89 8.12
CA PHE A 66 -11.31 6.87 7.58
C PHE A 66 -12.68 6.75 8.22
N THR A 67 -13.39 7.85 8.34
CA THR A 67 -14.84 7.78 8.51
C THR A 67 -15.47 7.27 7.22
N THR A 68 -16.72 6.84 7.28
CA THR A 68 -17.45 6.39 6.08
C THR A 68 -17.48 7.49 5.02
N GLU A 69 -17.68 8.73 5.43
CA GLU A 69 -17.71 9.86 4.50
C GLU A 69 -16.34 10.10 3.86
N GLN A 70 -15.28 10.10 4.67
CA GLN A 70 -13.92 10.27 4.14
C GLN A 70 -13.58 9.17 3.14
N TRP A 71 -13.92 7.92 3.45
CA TRP A 71 -13.65 6.78 2.57
C TRP A 71 -14.41 6.89 1.25
N SER A 72 -15.68 7.28 1.30
CA SER A 72 -16.48 7.40 0.09
C SER A 72 -15.91 8.43 -0.90
N LYS A 73 -15.19 9.43 -0.40
CA LYS A 73 -14.53 10.42 -1.24
C LYS A 73 -13.14 9.98 -1.67
N ALA A 74 -12.41 9.28 -0.81
CA ALA A 74 -11.03 8.89 -1.08
C ALA A 74 -10.91 7.68 -2.00
N HIS A 75 -11.72 6.64 -1.80
CA HIS A 75 -11.47 5.38 -2.49
C HIS A 75 -11.57 5.44 -4.02
N PRO A 76 -12.47 6.24 -4.64
CA PRO A 76 -12.47 6.32 -6.10
C PRO A 76 -11.18 6.93 -6.65
N LEU A 77 -10.60 7.90 -5.94
CA LEU A 77 -9.35 8.53 -6.34
C LEU A 77 -8.17 7.56 -6.17
N LEU A 78 -8.20 6.78 -5.10
CA LEU A 78 -7.16 5.77 -4.85
C LEU A 78 -7.23 4.64 -5.87
N ASP A 79 -8.43 4.16 -6.17
CA ASP A 79 -8.62 3.12 -7.19
C ASP A 79 -8.10 3.61 -8.55
N ALA A 80 -8.38 4.87 -8.90
CA ALA A 80 -7.90 5.45 -10.15
C ALA A 80 -6.37 5.56 -10.17
N LEU A 81 -5.77 6.03 -9.08
CA LEU A 81 -4.31 6.13 -8.96
C LEU A 81 -3.64 4.76 -9.11
N GLU A 82 -4.22 3.74 -8.47
CA GLU A 82 -3.65 2.40 -8.47
C GLU A 82 -4.02 1.59 -9.72
N GLY A 83 -4.83 2.15 -10.59
CA GLY A 83 -5.26 1.45 -11.81
C GLY A 83 -6.14 0.25 -11.50
N TYR A 84 -6.94 0.33 -10.44
CA TYR A 84 -7.85 -0.72 -10.04
C TYR A 84 -9.28 -0.39 -10.49
N ASP A 85 -9.88 -1.32 -11.23
CA ASP A 85 -11.28 -1.25 -11.62
C ASP A 85 -12.03 -2.41 -10.94
N PRO A 86 -12.97 -2.12 -10.03
CA PRO A 86 -13.73 -3.18 -9.35
C PRO A 86 -14.50 -4.11 -10.28
N GLN A 87 -14.84 -3.63 -11.49
CA GLN A 87 -15.54 -4.45 -12.49
C GLN A 87 -14.59 -5.34 -13.28
N ARG A 88 -13.29 -5.05 -13.27
CA ARG A 88 -12.25 -5.81 -13.96
C ARG A 88 -11.03 -5.97 -13.06
N PRO A 89 -11.18 -6.60 -11.90
CA PRO A 89 -10.15 -6.55 -10.85
C PRO A 89 -8.81 -7.15 -11.23
N GLY A 90 -8.78 -8.09 -12.16
CA GLY A 90 -7.52 -8.74 -12.55
C GLY A 90 -6.76 -8.04 -13.67
N GLN A 91 -7.23 -6.90 -14.18
CA GLN A 91 -6.66 -6.25 -15.37
C GLN A 91 -5.78 -5.04 -15.08
N GLY A 92 -5.79 -4.53 -13.86
CA GLY A 92 -5.01 -3.36 -13.48
C GLY A 92 -3.63 -3.70 -12.94
N HIS A 93 -2.85 -2.66 -12.66
CA HIS A 93 -1.55 -2.79 -12.01
C HIS A 93 -1.68 -3.28 -10.57
N TYR A 94 -2.73 -2.86 -9.90
CA TYR A 94 -3.02 -3.27 -8.52
C TYR A 94 -4.41 -3.82 -8.43
N LEU A 95 -4.63 -4.64 -7.39
CA LEU A 95 -5.98 -5.00 -7.00
C LEU A 95 -6.15 -4.80 -5.50
N ARG A 96 -7.35 -4.38 -5.09
CA ARG A 96 -7.67 -4.05 -3.72
C ARG A 96 -8.21 -5.28 -3.01
N ARG A 97 -7.60 -5.63 -1.86
CA ARG A 97 -7.98 -6.79 -1.05
C ARG A 97 -8.05 -6.39 0.42
N LEU A 98 -8.75 -7.17 1.20
CA LEU A 98 -8.68 -7.07 2.66
C LEU A 98 -7.52 -7.92 3.17
N TRP A 99 -6.80 -7.38 4.15
CA TRP A 99 -5.65 -8.04 4.74
C TRP A 99 -5.59 -7.73 6.23
N LEU A 100 -5.17 -8.70 7.02
CA LEU A 100 -5.02 -8.50 8.45
C LEU A 100 -3.70 -7.78 8.73
N VAL A 101 -3.78 -6.64 9.43
CA VAL A 101 -2.60 -5.86 9.79
C VAL A 101 -2.54 -5.67 11.31
N SER A 102 -1.33 -5.43 11.81
CA SER A 102 -1.09 -5.15 13.23
C SER A 102 -0.49 -3.78 13.38
N THR A 103 -1.07 -2.96 14.25
CA THR A 103 -0.50 -1.65 14.56
C THR A 103 0.64 -1.79 15.55
N ASP A 104 1.47 -0.75 15.67
CA ASP A 104 2.55 -0.74 16.65
C ASP A 104 2.03 -0.75 18.09
N SER A 105 0.77 -0.37 18.32
CA SER A 105 0.09 -0.53 19.61
C SER A 105 -0.51 -1.92 19.80
N GLU A 106 -0.14 -2.88 18.96
CA GLU A 106 -0.54 -4.29 19.02
C GLU A 106 -2.03 -4.53 18.77
N ARG A 107 -2.73 -3.58 18.16
CA ARG A 107 -4.10 -3.76 17.71
C ARG A 107 -4.11 -4.42 16.34
N ARG A 108 -4.91 -5.47 16.16
CA ARG A 108 -5.05 -6.17 14.89
C ARG A 108 -6.40 -5.82 14.26
N THR A 109 -6.37 -5.55 12.96
CA THR A 109 -7.58 -5.18 12.24
C THR A 109 -7.44 -5.53 10.75
N LEU A 110 -8.58 -5.69 10.09
CA LEU A 110 -8.60 -5.82 8.63
C LEU A 110 -8.50 -4.45 8.00
N ALA A 111 -7.75 -4.37 6.92
CA ALA A 111 -7.59 -3.15 6.15
C ALA A 111 -7.58 -3.47 4.67
N TRP A 112 -8.06 -2.52 3.87
CA TRP A 112 -7.87 -2.59 2.44
C TRP A 112 -6.39 -2.41 2.12
N ILE A 113 -5.91 -3.15 1.12
CA ILE A 113 -4.55 -3.01 0.62
C ILE A 113 -4.57 -3.17 -0.89
N TYR A 114 -3.72 -2.41 -1.56
CA TYR A 114 -3.53 -2.56 -3.01
C TYR A 114 -2.33 -3.48 -3.25
N LEU A 115 -2.61 -4.69 -3.69
CA LEU A 115 -1.60 -5.69 -4.02
C LEU A 115 -1.27 -5.63 -5.50
N ALA A 116 -0.10 -6.16 -5.89
CA ALA A 116 0.27 -6.29 -7.29
C ALA A 116 -0.82 -7.07 -8.03
N GLY A 117 -1.24 -6.57 -9.17
CA GLY A 117 -2.20 -7.27 -10.01
C GLY A 117 -1.59 -8.58 -10.56
N PRO A 118 -2.42 -9.55 -10.95
CA PRO A 118 -1.92 -10.86 -11.39
C PRO A 118 -1.08 -10.79 -12.67
N ARG A 119 -1.20 -9.70 -13.43
CA ARG A 119 -0.44 -9.51 -14.66
C ARG A 119 0.94 -8.89 -14.43
N ILE A 120 1.23 -8.43 -13.22
CA ILE A 120 2.49 -7.78 -12.92
C ILE A 120 3.55 -8.86 -12.64
N ALA A 121 4.62 -8.84 -13.42
CA ALA A 121 5.78 -9.69 -13.18
C ALA A 121 6.70 -8.98 -12.18
N LEU A 122 7.00 -9.65 -11.08
CA LEU A 122 7.89 -9.10 -10.06
C LEU A 122 9.24 -9.82 -10.14
N GLU A 123 10.31 -9.03 -10.22
CA GLU A 123 11.65 -9.57 -10.35
C GLU A 123 12.26 -9.80 -8.96
N PRO A 124 12.79 -11.00 -8.67
CA PRO A 124 13.37 -11.31 -7.36
C PRO A 124 14.46 -10.34 -6.91
N GLU A 125 15.27 -9.83 -7.84
CA GLU A 125 16.34 -8.89 -7.53
C GLU A 125 15.84 -7.52 -7.09
N ARG A 126 14.55 -7.25 -7.26
CA ARG A 126 13.93 -6.00 -6.81
C ARG A 126 13.22 -6.14 -5.48
N LEU A 127 13.38 -7.28 -4.83
CA LEU A 127 12.84 -7.51 -3.49
C LEU A 127 13.43 -6.48 -2.51
N ILE A 128 12.56 -5.83 -1.76
CA ILE A 128 12.96 -4.92 -0.69
C ILE A 128 13.05 -5.73 0.59
N ARG A 129 14.25 -6.12 0.96
CA ARG A 129 14.48 -7.07 2.06
C ARG A 129 14.04 -6.54 3.42
N SER A 130 14.13 -5.22 3.62
CA SER A 130 13.66 -4.60 4.86
C SER A 130 12.15 -4.69 5.01
N GLY A 131 11.40 -4.85 3.91
CA GLY A 131 9.95 -4.77 3.93
C GLY A 131 9.42 -3.35 4.13
N ASP A 132 10.27 -2.35 4.08
CA ASP A 132 9.89 -0.95 4.31
C ASP A 132 10.36 -0.08 3.14
N TRP A 133 9.40 0.48 2.41
CA TRP A 133 9.70 1.34 1.26
C TRP A 133 10.56 2.54 1.63
N LEU A 134 10.35 3.10 2.82
CA LEU A 134 11.11 4.27 3.28
C LEU A 134 12.54 3.91 3.70
N GLU A 135 12.82 2.64 3.98
CA GLU A 135 14.14 2.14 4.37
C GLU A 135 14.70 1.20 3.32
N ARG A 136 14.26 1.34 2.08
CA ARG A 136 14.76 0.48 1.02
C ARG A 136 16.21 0.81 0.69
N GLU A 137 16.95 -0.23 0.34
CA GLU A 137 18.29 -0.05 -0.15
C GLU A 137 18.27 0.68 -1.50
N PRO A 138 19.29 1.48 -1.80
CA PRO A 138 19.41 2.07 -3.13
C PRO A 138 19.37 0.97 -4.20
N SER A 139 18.77 1.27 -5.35
CA SER A 139 18.82 0.36 -6.48
C SER A 139 20.27 -0.03 -6.77
N PRO A 140 20.55 -1.29 -7.15
CA PRO A 140 21.89 -1.67 -7.52
C PRO A 140 22.44 -0.68 -8.53
N THR A 141 23.59 -0.11 -8.22
CA THR A 141 24.17 0.91 -9.06
C THR A 141 24.66 0.27 -10.35
N ARG A 142 24.39 0.92 -11.42
CA ARG A 142 24.88 0.51 -12.72
C ARG A 142 26.06 1.39 -13.10
N PHE A 143 27.16 0.76 -13.21
CA PHE A 143 28.37 1.43 -13.64
C PHE A 143 28.86 0.83 -14.91
#